data_ec1e947e0cccdaac015db4c03b0c2e81
#
_entry.id   ec1e947e0cccdaac015db4c03b0c2e81
#
_cell.length_a   1.000
_cell.length_b   1.000
_cell.length_c   1.000
_cell.angle_alpha   90.00
_cell.angle_beta   90.00
_cell.angle_gamma   90.00
#
_symmetry.space_group_name_H-M   'P 1'
#
loop_
_entity.id
_entity.type
_entity.pdbx_description
1 polymer ?
#
loop_
_entity_poly.entity_id
_entity_poly.type
_entity_poly.pdbx_seq_one_letter_code
_entity_poly.pdbx_strand_id
1 'polypeptide(L)'
;DATFSVASYFFDDDGVLAQDTKIIDNGILVSGISDTLSALQLGTAPTGNGRRESYKRKSYTRMTNTFFSPGKAKLSDMIKSIKHGYLLAQTNNGMEDPKNWGIQCTAQYGREILDGQFTGKIIAPVVMSGYVIDLLNSISAVSRDFEVIGSGSCGKGYKEWVRVSDGGPYLKAKVKIG
;
A
#
# COMPACT_ATOMS: atom_id res chain seq x y z
N ASP A 1 -4.68 9.97 -10.33
CA ASP A 1 -6.08 9.57 -10.46
C ASP A 1 -6.17 8.08 -10.78
N ALA A 2 -6.84 7.31 -9.93
CA ALA A 2 -6.98 5.85 -10.08
C ALA A 2 -8.34 5.44 -10.69
N THR A 3 -9.05 6.35 -11.30
CA THR A 3 -10.45 6.17 -11.75
C THR A 3 -10.64 4.99 -12.72
N PHE A 4 -9.65 4.69 -13.55
CA PHE A 4 -9.70 3.58 -14.52
C PHE A 4 -8.84 2.37 -14.11
N SER A 5 -8.46 2.31 -12.84
CA SER A 5 -7.68 1.20 -12.33
C SER A 5 -8.53 -0.05 -12.10
N VAL A 6 -7.89 -1.20 -11.97
CA VAL A 6 -8.55 -2.52 -11.99
C VAL A 6 -9.65 -2.69 -10.95
N ALA A 7 -9.48 -2.12 -9.76
CA ALA A 7 -10.48 -2.22 -8.69
C ALA A 7 -11.36 -0.96 -8.58
N SER A 8 -11.65 -0.30 -9.71
CA SER A 8 -12.63 0.78 -9.79
C SER A 8 -13.97 0.22 -10.24
N TYR A 9 -15.02 0.48 -9.47
CA TYR A 9 -16.38 0.02 -9.73
C TYR A 9 -17.40 1.00 -9.14
N PHE A 10 -18.67 0.90 -9.53
CA PHE A 10 -19.75 1.73 -9.00
C PHE A 10 -20.27 1.26 -7.65
N PHE A 11 -20.35 -0.06 -7.47
CA PHE A 11 -20.77 -0.69 -6.22
C PHE A 11 -19.99 -1.99 -6.03
N ASP A 12 -19.84 -2.36 -4.77
CA ASP A 12 -19.16 -3.60 -4.39
C ASP A 12 -20.06 -4.83 -4.53
N ASP A 13 -19.57 -6.01 -4.15
CA ASP A 13 -20.31 -7.27 -4.24
C ASP A 13 -21.45 -7.40 -3.19
N ASP A 14 -21.55 -6.46 -2.26
CA ASP A 14 -22.68 -6.33 -1.32
C ASP A 14 -23.74 -5.32 -1.79
N GLY A 15 -23.51 -4.65 -2.94
CA GLY A 15 -24.37 -3.61 -3.49
C GLY A 15 -24.17 -2.23 -2.86
N VAL A 16 -23.10 -2.02 -2.10
CA VAL A 16 -22.75 -0.73 -1.50
C VAL A 16 -21.99 0.11 -2.51
N LEU A 17 -22.37 1.40 -2.63
CA LEU A 17 -21.68 2.33 -3.53
C LEU A 17 -20.20 2.46 -3.16
N ALA A 18 -19.34 2.41 -4.16
CA ALA A 18 -17.91 2.64 -3.98
C ALA A 18 -17.65 4.08 -3.51
N GLN A 19 -16.64 4.23 -2.67
CA GLN A 19 -16.31 5.49 -2.03
C GLN A 19 -14.79 5.73 -2.08
N ASP A 20 -14.40 7.00 -2.01
CA ASP A 20 -13.03 7.38 -1.70
C ASP A 20 -12.88 7.38 -0.17
N THR A 21 -12.37 6.27 0.36
CA THR A 21 -12.26 6.06 1.81
C THR A 21 -10.89 6.50 2.30
N LYS A 22 -10.84 7.63 2.99
CA LYS A 22 -9.63 8.10 3.66
C LYS A 22 -9.38 7.27 4.92
N ILE A 23 -8.28 6.52 4.95
CA ILE A 23 -7.92 5.64 6.08
C ILE A 23 -7.08 6.40 7.09
N ILE A 24 -6.04 7.09 6.61
CA ILE A 24 -5.14 7.89 7.45
C ILE A 24 -5.14 9.32 6.93
N ASP A 25 -5.36 10.28 7.80
CA ASP A 25 -5.27 11.71 7.51
C ASP A 25 -4.24 12.38 8.42
N ASN A 26 -3.20 12.96 7.85
CA ASN A 26 -2.12 13.64 8.57
C ASN A 26 -1.53 12.80 9.73
N GLY A 27 -1.35 11.50 9.51
CA GLY A 27 -0.78 10.57 10.50
C GLY A 27 -1.79 10.00 11.49
N ILE A 28 -3.06 10.36 11.40
CA ILE A 28 -4.13 9.88 12.29
C ILE A 28 -4.99 8.87 11.54
N LEU A 29 -5.20 7.70 12.12
CA LEU A 29 -6.17 6.72 11.63
C LEU A 29 -7.58 7.26 11.83
N VAL A 30 -8.28 7.59 10.76
CA VAL A 30 -9.61 8.20 10.79
C VAL A 30 -10.72 7.23 10.39
N SER A 31 -10.41 6.19 9.63
CA SER A 31 -11.38 5.18 9.19
C SER A 31 -10.70 3.84 8.90
N GLY A 32 -11.50 2.81 8.78
CA GLY A 32 -11.13 1.53 8.18
C GLY A 32 -11.98 1.27 6.94
N ILE A 33 -11.56 0.34 6.11
CA ILE A 33 -12.41 -0.20 5.05
C ILE A 33 -13.31 -1.29 5.62
N SER A 34 -14.54 -1.41 5.12
CA SER A 34 -15.52 -2.38 5.60
C SER A 34 -16.45 -2.89 4.50
N ASP A 35 -16.89 -4.14 4.63
CA ASP A 35 -18.06 -4.69 3.98
C ASP A 35 -19.31 -4.43 4.83
N THR A 36 -20.47 -4.84 4.35
CA THR A 36 -21.73 -4.64 5.06
C THR A 36 -21.75 -5.33 6.43
N LEU A 37 -21.20 -6.54 6.54
CA LEU A 37 -21.20 -7.30 7.78
C LEU A 37 -20.26 -6.70 8.82
N SER A 38 -19.03 -6.37 8.44
CA SER A 38 -18.06 -5.75 9.35
C SER A 38 -18.49 -4.35 9.77
N ALA A 39 -19.10 -3.56 8.88
CA ALA A 39 -19.66 -2.26 9.22
C ALA A 39 -20.78 -2.37 10.27
N LEU A 40 -21.68 -3.36 10.10
CA LEU A 40 -22.74 -3.62 11.08
C LEU A 40 -22.16 -3.99 12.47
N GLN A 41 -21.12 -4.85 12.48
CA GLN A 41 -20.45 -5.24 13.73
C GLN A 41 -19.73 -4.08 14.44
N LEU A 42 -19.20 -3.14 13.67
CA LEU A 42 -18.50 -1.96 14.18
C LEU A 42 -19.44 -0.79 14.49
N GLY A 43 -20.71 -0.87 14.11
CA GLY A 43 -21.66 0.23 14.23
C GLY A 43 -21.33 1.43 13.33
N THR A 44 -20.75 1.19 12.16
CA THR A 44 -20.35 2.20 11.19
C THR A 44 -21.09 2.04 9.86
N ALA A 45 -20.98 3.02 8.96
CA ALA A 45 -21.43 2.86 7.58
C ALA A 45 -20.44 1.97 6.80
N PRO A 46 -20.91 1.12 5.86
CA PRO A 46 -20.04 0.36 4.99
C PRO A 46 -19.32 1.26 3.98
N THR A 47 -18.10 0.88 3.61
CA THR A 47 -17.23 1.70 2.74
C THR A 47 -17.18 1.24 1.28
N GLY A 48 -18.02 0.29 0.89
CA GLY A 48 -18.00 -0.24 -0.47
C GLY A 48 -16.78 -1.13 -0.74
N ASN A 49 -16.34 -1.86 0.27
CA ASN A 49 -15.19 -2.77 0.19
C ASN A 49 -15.57 -4.25 0.36
N GLY A 50 -16.85 -4.59 0.25
CA GLY A 50 -17.34 -5.96 0.22
C GLY A 50 -17.00 -6.59 -1.13
N ARG A 51 -16.01 -7.48 -1.18
CA ARG A 51 -15.55 -8.10 -2.43
C ARG A 51 -15.38 -9.60 -2.28
N ARG A 52 -15.58 -10.31 -3.36
CA ARG A 52 -15.41 -11.76 -3.44
C ARG A 52 -14.52 -12.16 -4.61
N GLU A 53 -13.83 -13.26 -4.48
CA GLU A 53 -13.00 -13.82 -5.54
C GLU A 53 -13.84 -14.24 -6.76
N SER A 54 -15.03 -14.79 -6.51
CA SER A 54 -15.98 -15.20 -7.54
C SER A 54 -17.40 -15.23 -6.99
N TYR A 55 -18.39 -15.35 -7.88
CA TYR A 55 -19.83 -15.47 -7.48
C TYR A 55 -20.12 -16.67 -6.57
N LYS A 56 -19.24 -17.68 -6.53
CA LYS A 56 -19.37 -18.87 -5.66
C LYS A 56 -18.82 -18.64 -4.25
N ARG A 57 -18.23 -17.48 -3.99
CA ARG A 57 -17.57 -17.16 -2.72
C ARG A 57 -18.36 -16.11 -1.94
N LYS A 58 -18.20 -16.14 -0.64
CA LYS A 58 -18.72 -15.11 0.26
C LYS A 58 -17.95 -13.80 0.03
N SER A 59 -18.65 -12.69 0.16
CA SER A 59 -18.02 -11.37 0.22
C SER A 59 -17.30 -11.15 1.56
N TYR A 60 -16.20 -10.45 1.51
CA TYR A 60 -15.40 -10.04 2.68
C TYR A 60 -14.89 -8.63 2.47
N THR A 61 -14.54 -7.95 3.56
CA THR A 61 -13.79 -6.70 3.48
C THR A 61 -12.47 -6.92 2.75
N ARG A 62 -12.28 -6.25 1.60
CA ARG A 62 -11.09 -6.37 0.76
C ARG A 62 -10.63 -5.02 0.25
N MET A 63 -9.32 -4.90 0.08
CA MET A 63 -8.72 -3.73 -0.55
C MET A 63 -9.27 -3.51 -1.96
N THR A 64 -9.34 -2.26 -2.35
CA THR A 64 -9.46 -1.78 -3.72
C THR A 64 -8.09 -1.23 -4.16
N ASN A 65 -8.06 -0.14 -4.92
CA ASN A 65 -6.83 0.56 -5.25
C ASN A 65 -6.40 1.40 -4.04
N THR A 66 -5.58 0.84 -3.15
CA THR A 66 -5.18 1.48 -1.89
C THR A 66 -3.77 2.03 -2.02
N PHE A 67 -3.59 3.32 -1.82
CA PHE A 67 -2.31 4.01 -2.02
C PHE A 67 -2.17 5.23 -1.11
N PHE A 68 -0.94 5.70 -0.95
CA PHE A 68 -0.67 7.01 -0.36
C PHE A 68 -1.00 8.11 -1.36
N SER A 69 -1.63 9.17 -0.91
CA SER A 69 -1.82 10.35 -1.75
C SER A 69 -0.47 10.98 -2.09
N PRO A 70 -0.30 11.54 -3.31
CA PRO A 70 0.95 12.19 -3.68
C PRO A 70 1.24 13.38 -2.76
N GLY A 71 2.52 13.52 -2.40
CA GLY A 71 3.03 14.64 -1.64
C GLY A 71 3.52 15.79 -2.52
N LYS A 72 4.47 16.58 -1.99
CA LYS A 72 5.03 17.73 -2.71
C LYS A 72 6.50 17.58 -3.06
N ALA A 73 7.19 16.57 -2.50
CA ALA A 73 8.62 16.40 -2.67
C ALA A 73 8.97 15.97 -4.09
N LYS A 74 10.09 16.46 -4.61
CA LYS A 74 10.68 15.92 -5.84
C LYS A 74 11.52 14.71 -5.47
N LEU A 75 11.42 13.63 -6.24
CA LEU A 75 12.22 12.41 -6.00
C LEU A 75 13.73 12.72 -5.94
N SER A 76 14.22 13.62 -6.80
CA SER A 76 15.64 14.05 -6.80
C SER A 76 16.07 14.68 -5.47
N ASP A 77 15.18 15.45 -4.84
CA ASP A 77 15.50 16.12 -3.57
C ASP A 77 15.40 15.13 -2.40
N MET A 78 14.49 14.17 -2.49
CA MET A 78 14.42 13.06 -1.54
C MET A 78 15.73 12.26 -1.58
N ILE A 79 16.23 11.89 -2.76
CA ILE A 79 17.50 11.17 -2.95
C ILE A 79 18.67 11.98 -2.36
N LYS A 80 18.80 13.27 -2.70
CA LYS A 80 19.85 14.15 -2.18
C LYS A 80 19.87 14.25 -0.65
N SER A 81 18.73 14.03 -0.01
CA SER A 81 18.61 14.09 1.45
C SER A 81 18.98 12.79 2.17
N ILE A 82 19.40 11.75 1.45
CA ILE A 82 19.78 10.44 2.01
C ILE A 82 21.28 10.40 2.21
N LYS A 83 21.72 10.23 3.46
CA LYS A 83 23.14 10.05 3.77
C LYS A 83 23.63 8.66 3.37
N HIS A 84 22.89 7.62 3.75
CA HIS A 84 23.09 6.25 3.31
C HIS A 84 21.74 5.52 3.28
N GLY A 85 21.44 4.87 2.19
CA GLY A 85 20.19 4.13 2.01
C GLY A 85 20.07 3.53 0.63
N TYR A 86 18.85 3.15 0.27
CA TYR A 86 18.56 2.45 -0.98
C TYR A 86 17.27 2.97 -1.60
N LEU A 87 17.26 3.10 -2.92
CA LEU A 87 16.02 3.19 -3.69
C LEU A 87 15.60 1.76 -4.04
N LEU A 88 14.55 1.28 -3.41
CA LEU A 88 13.97 -0.03 -3.69
C LEU A 88 13.05 0.04 -4.91
N ALA A 89 13.10 -0.96 -5.75
CA ALA A 89 12.35 -1.01 -6.99
C ALA A 89 11.71 -2.39 -7.20
N GLN A 90 10.56 -2.38 -7.88
CA GLN A 90 9.77 -3.56 -8.20
C GLN A 90 9.43 -4.37 -6.95
N THR A 91 8.78 -3.69 -6.01
CA THR A 91 8.30 -4.32 -4.77
C THR A 91 7.15 -5.28 -5.06
N ASN A 92 7.15 -6.39 -4.36
CA ASN A 92 6.11 -7.41 -4.45
C ASN A 92 6.00 -8.22 -3.15
N ASN A 93 5.08 -9.19 -3.13
CA ASN A 93 4.91 -10.13 -2.01
C ASN A 93 4.83 -9.44 -0.64
N GLY A 94 4.03 -8.37 -0.56
CA GLY A 94 3.73 -7.76 0.73
C GLY A 94 2.93 -8.72 1.60
N MET A 95 3.39 -8.91 2.84
CA MET A 95 2.72 -9.71 3.85
C MET A 95 2.63 -8.92 5.14
N GLU A 96 1.53 -9.08 5.86
CA GLU A 96 1.31 -8.48 7.16
C GLU A 96 0.93 -9.53 8.21
N ASP A 97 1.31 -9.28 9.45
CA ASP A 97 0.78 -9.96 10.63
C ASP A 97 -0.27 -9.06 11.29
N PRO A 98 -1.56 -9.34 11.08
CA PRO A 98 -2.63 -8.48 11.58
C PRO A 98 -2.77 -8.46 13.10
N LYS A 99 -2.13 -9.39 13.81
CA LYS A 99 -2.16 -9.44 15.28
C LYS A 99 -1.05 -8.61 15.91
N ASN A 100 0.15 -8.66 15.33
CA ASN A 100 1.35 -8.05 15.90
C ASN A 100 1.86 -6.86 15.08
N TRP A 101 1.17 -6.48 14.00
CA TRP A 101 1.52 -5.36 13.12
C TRP A 101 2.86 -5.51 12.40
N GLY A 102 3.36 -6.74 12.27
CA GLY A 102 4.54 -7.05 11.48
C GLY A 102 4.26 -6.89 10.00
N ILE A 103 5.25 -6.41 9.26
CA ILE A 103 5.21 -6.32 7.81
C ILE A 103 6.48 -6.89 7.19
N GLN A 104 6.33 -7.48 6.03
CA GLN A 104 7.41 -7.89 5.17
C GLN A 104 7.06 -7.61 3.71
N CYS A 105 8.01 -7.11 2.95
CA CYS A 105 7.87 -6.90 1.51
C CYS A 105 9.20 -7.23 0.85
N THR A 106 9.15 -7.77 -0.37
CA THR A 106 10.35 -7.99 -1.17
C THR A 106 10.46 -6.95 -2.28
N ALA A 107 11.68 -6.56 -2.60
CA ALA A 107 11.98 -5.79 -3.79
C ALA A 107 12.95 -6.59 -4.66
N GLN A 108 12.80 -6.50 -5.98
CA GLN A 108 13.70 -7.21 -6.89
C GLN A 108 15.13 -6.70 -6.75
N TYR A 109 15.30 -5.40 -6.55
CA TYR A 109 16.61 -4.81 -6.30
C TYR A 109 16.50 -3.48 -5.53
N GLY A 110 17.62 -3.10 -4.93
CA GLY A 110 17.85 -1.79 -4.33
C GLY A 110 19.09 -1.13 -4.93
N ARG A 111 18.98 0.14 -5.32
CA ARG A 111 20.10 0.97 -5.78
C ARG A 111 20.66 1.75 -4.60
N GLU A 112 21.94 1.53 -4.29
CA GLU A 112 22.58 2.22 -3.17
C GLU A 112 22.70 3.73 -3.40
N ILE A 113 22.39 4.48 -2.35
CA ILE A 113 22.55 5.93 -2.28
C ILE A 113 23.51 6.25 -1.12
N LEU A 114 24.57 6.98 -1.41
CA LEU A 114 25.52 7.50 -0.42
C LEU A 114 25.69 9.01 -0.64
N ASP A 115 25.53 9.78 0.44
CA ASP A 115 25.64 11.25 0.43
C ASP A 115 24.84 11.91 -0.71
N GLY A 116 23.60 11.42 -0.90
CA GLY A 116 22.64 11.96 -1.86
C GLY A 116 22.88 11.58 -3.32
N GLN A 117 23.77 10.62 -3.59
CA GLN A 117 24.09 10.18 -4.96
C GLN A 117 24.04 8.66 -5.08
N PHE A 118 23.64 8.16 -6.26
CA PHE A 118 23.75 6.74 -6.55
C PHE A 118 25.22 6.34 -6.71
N THR A 119 25.62 5.31 -5.98
CA THR A 119 27.00 4.77 -6.07
C THR A 119 27.24 3.86 -7.27
N GLY A 120 26.15 3.44 -7.92
CA GLY A 120 26.18 2.40 -8.95
C GLY A 120 26.06 0.98 -8.40
N LYS A 121 26.18 0.78 -7.10
CA LYS A 121 26.00 -0.54 -6.46
C LYS A 121 24.51 -0.92 -6.41
N ILE A 122 24.24 -2.18 -6.72
CA ILE A 122 22.91 -2.78 -6.67
C ILE A 122 22.95 -3.95 -5.69
N ILE A 123 21.91 -4.05 -4.87
CA ILE A 123 21.65 -5.22 -4.01
C ILE A 123 20.38 -5.92 -4.51
N ALA A 124 20.40 -7.26 -4.55
CA ALA A 124 19.28 -8.06 -5.01
C ALA A 124 19.40 -9.52 -4.52
N PRO A 125 18.30 -10.17 -4.12
CA PRO A 125 17.01 -9.55 -3.80
C PRO A 125 17.07 -8.75 -2.49
N VAL A 126 16.06 -7.95 -2.20
CA VAL A 126 15.97 -7.18 -0.95
C VAL A 126 14.70 -7.55 -0.22
N VAL A 127 14.83 -7.90 1.05
CA VAL A 127 13.68 -8.09 1.95
C VAL A 127 13.58 -6.87 2.86
N MET A 128 12.45 -6.19 2.81
CA MET A 128 12.09 -5.13 3.74
C MET A 128 11.22 -5.71 4.84
N SER A 129 11.55 -5.46 6.10
CA SER A 129 10.77 -5.92 7.24
C SER A 129 10.68 -4.85 8.32
N GLY A 130 9.67 -4.97 9.18
CA GLY A 130 9.45 -4.05 10.29
C GLY A 130 8.04 -4.15 10.87
N TYR A 131 7.63 -3.08 11.53
CA TYR A 131 6.27 -2.90 12.04
C TYR A 131 5.58 -1.75 11.34
N VAL A 132 4.29 -1.88 11.10
CA VAL A 132 3.47 -0.86 10.40
C VAL A 132 3.61 0.50 11.06
N ILE A 133 3.48 0.57 12.38
CA ILE A 133 3.54 1.83 13.13
C ILE A 133 4.91 2.49 12.98
N ASP A 134 5.99 1.72 13.08
CA ASP A 134 7.35 2.25 12.94
C ASP A 134 7.61 2.75 11.52
N LEU A 135 7.16 2.00 10.51
CA LEU A 135 7.26 2.44 9.12
C LEU A 135 6.52 3.76 8.92
N LEU A 136 5.24 3.83 9.30
CA LEU A 136 4.41 5.02 9.10
C LEU A 136 4.99 6.25 9.82
N ASN A 137 5.42 6.10 11.08
CA ASN A 137 6.04 7.18 11.85
C ASN A 137 7.40 7.62 11.29
N SER A 138 8.09 6.78 10.55
CA SER A 138 9.38 7.10 9.96
C SER A 138 9.29 7.81 8.61
N ILE A 139 8.09 7.90 8.01
CA ILE A 139 7.91 8.59 6.72
C ILE A 139 8.24 10.07 6.89
N SER A 140 9.29 10.50 6.23
CA SER A 140 9.81 11.88 6.31
C SER A 140 9.59 12.68 5.03
N ALA A 141 9.25 12.03 3.93
CA ALA A 141 8.88 12.68 2.68
C ALA A 141 8.03 11.75 1.81
N VAL A 142 7.11 12.37 1.06
CA VAL A 142 6.26 11.72 0.05
C VAL A 142 6.44 12.48 -1.25
N SER A 143 6.71 11.77 -2.35
CA SER A 143 6.94 12.41 -3.64
C SER A 143 5.65 12.95 -4.25
N ARG A 144 5.81 13.91 -5.17
CA ARG A 144 4.73 14.35 -6.05
C ARG A 144 4.52 13.40 -7.23
N ASP A 145 5.52 12.60 -7.54
CA ASP A 145 5.46 11.61 -8.61
C ASP A 145 4.55 10.46 -8.13
N PHE A 146 3.51 10.18 -8.90
CA PHE A 146 2.47 9.24 -8.54
C PHE A 146 2.14 8.36 -9.74
N GLU A 147 2.15 7.06 -9.54
CA GLU A 147 1.79 6.08 -10.53
C GLU A 147 1.02 4.93 -9.88
N VAL A 148 -0.10 4.56 -10.47
CA VAL A 148 -0.85 3.35 -10.12
C VAL A 148 -0.90 2.49 -11.37
N ILE A 149 -0.24 1.36 -11.32
CA ILE A 149 -0.18 0.39 -12.40
C ILE A 149 -0.95 -0.85 -12.01
N GLY A 150 -1.51 -1.53 -13.01
CA GLY A 150 -2.33 -2.41 -12.59
C GLY A 150 -2.50 -3.79 -12.94
N SER A 151 -2.15 -4.76 -12.24
CA SER A 151 -2.72 -6.11 -12.27
C SER A 151 -2.33 -6.90 -11.04
N GLY A 152 -2.20 -6.24 -9.90
CA GLY A 152 -1.96 -6.89 -8.63
C GLY A 152 -3.14 -7.74 -8.18
N SER A 153 -2.88 -8.56 -7.19
CA SER A 153 -3.91 -9.35 -6.51
C SER A 153 -3.70 -9.24 -5.00
N CYS A 154 -4.77 -8.88 -4.30
CA CYS A 154 -4.79 -8.87 -2.85
C CYS A 154 -5.32 -10.22 -2.36
N GLY A 155 -4.54 -10.93 -1.55
CA GLY A 155 -4.92 -12.21 -0.93
C GLY A 155 -5.54 -12.01 0.46
N LYS A 156 -6.47 -12.89 0.85
CA LYS A 156 -6.92 -13.03 2.23
C LYS A 156 -6.71 -14.49 2.65
N GLY A 157 -5.72 -14.69 3.49
CA GLY A 157 -5.20 -16.03 3.66
C GLY A 157 -4.66 -16.56 2.32
N TYR A 158 -4.82 -17.83 2.05
CA TYR A 158 -4.32 -18.48 0.83
C TYR A 158 -5.41 -18.79 -0.21
N LYS A 159 -6.63 -18.31 -0.02
CA LYS A 159 -7.79 -18.77 -0.79
C LYS A 159 -8.60 -17.69 -1.48
N GLU A 160 -8.52 -16.46 -1.03
CA GLU A 160 -9.41 -15.39 -1.48
C GLU A 160 -8.61 -14.30 -2.16
N TRP A 161 -8.63 -14.30 -3.48
CA TRP A 161 -7.88 -13.35 -4.31
C TRP A 161 -8.81 -12.36 -4.99
N VAL A 162 -8.54 -11.09 -4.84
CA VAL A 162 -9.23 -10.03 -5.58
C VAL A 162 -8.24 -9.18 -6.35
N ARG A 163 -8.61 -8.79 -7.55
CA ARG A 163 -7.77 -7.96 -8.41
C ARG A 163 -7.73 -6.52 -7.89
N VAL A 164 -6.53 -5.95 -7.87
CA VAL A 164 -6.28 -4.56 -7.48
C VAL A 164 -5.25 -3.94 -8.41
N SER A 165 -5.19 -2.63 -8.46
CA SER A 165 -4.01 -1.93 -8.99
C SER A 165 -3.11 -1.54 -7.84
N ASP A 166 -1.81 -1.61 -8.09
CA ASP A 166 -0.76 -1.30 -7.14
C ASP A 166 -0.04 -0.02 -7.55
N GLY A 167 0.48 0.70 -6.58
CA GLY A 167 1.26 1.89 -6.84
C GLY A 167 1.17 2.94 -5.75
N GLY A 168 1.60 4.12 -6.09
CA GLY A 168 1.61 5.27 -5.19
C GLY A 168 2.80 6.19 -5.47
N PRO A 169 3.03 7.17 -4.61
CA PRO A 169 4.22 8.01 -4.65
C PRO A 169 5.43 7.28 -4.05
N TYR A 170 6.61 7.80 -4.30
CA TYR A 170 7.80 7.39 -3.56
C TYR A 170 7.71 7.86 -2.10
N LEU A 171 8.05 6.97 -1.19
CA LEU A 171 8.10 7.24 0.25
C LEU A 171 9.54 7.22 0.73
N LYS A 172 9.96 8.22 1.53
CA LYS A 172 11.22 8.18 2.26
C LYS A 172 10.92 7.78 3.69
N ALA A 173 11.35 6.60 4.07
CA ALA A 173 11.11 6.01 5.38
C ALA A 173 12.33 5.25 5.89
N LYS A 174 12.30 4.84 7.14
CA LYS A 174 13.30 3.96 7.75
C LYS A 174 12.71 2.56 7.89
N VAL A 175 13.41 1.58 7.34
CA VAL A 175 13.01 0.17 7.39
C VAL A 175 14.24 -0.70 7.63
N LYS A 176 14.02 -1.91 8.12
CA LYS A 176 15.06 -2.93 8.16
C LYS A 176 15.09 -3.64 6.81
N ILE A 177 16.27 -3.77 6.25
CA ILE A 177 16.49 -4.52 5.00
C ILE A 177 17.52 -5.62 5.24
N GLY A 178 17.35 -6.75 4.55
CA GLY A 178 18.24 -7.90 4.58
C GLY A 178 18.17 -8.69 3.29
#